data_8f3928ca28f38634729da6e7cfa80851
#
_entry.id   8f3928ca28f38634729da6e7cfa80851
#
_cell.length_a   1.000
_cell.length_b   1.000
_cell.length_c   1.000
_cell.angle_alpha   90.00
_cell.angle_beta   90.00
_cell.angle_gamma   90.00
#
_symmetry.space_group_name_H-M   'P 1'
#
loop_
_entity.id
_entity.type
_entity.pdbx_description
1 polymer ?
#
loop_
_entity_poly.entity_id
_entity_poly.type
_entity_poly.pdbx_seq_one_letter_code
_entity_poly.pdbx_strand_id
1 'polypeptide(L)'
;MRYTVSAPASLHAAIQLPASKSISNRALILHSLAHGNILPRNLSDCDDTIVMTRALDGNPGHIDILAAGTAMRFLTAYLSVTPGTRIITGTQRMQQRPIRILVDALRELGARIEYVGNEGFPPLRITGTELTGSEISLAGNVSSQYISALLMIGTVLPKGLRLHLTGDIISRPYINLTLQLMRDFGAQADWVSEDCITVSPGGYTDTPFTVESDWSAASYWYQMMAIEGIKNEKIKGGDRSSAKESEDSTKEEAHTAEIELLGLFAHSYQGDSRGAEVFTRLGVHTEYTDRGVKLTRKGTPATRLDEDMVDIPDLAQTFVVTCCLMDIPFRFTGLQSLKIKETDRITALITELRKLRS
;
A
#
# COMPACT_ATOMS: atom_id res chain seq x y z
N MET A 1 -20.03 -8.00 18.86
CA MET A 1 -19.12 -7.80 19.98
C MET A 1 -19.08 -6.31 20.31
N ARG A 2 -19.15 -5.90 21.59
CA ARG A 2 -19.10 -4.49 22.00
C ARG A 2 -17.78 -4.27 22.75
N TYR A 3 -17.00 -3.29 22.33
CA TYR A 3 -15.73 -2.92 22.98
C TYR A 3 -15.90 -1.57 23.69
N THR A 4 -15.29 -1.43 24.85
CA THR A 4 -15.13 -0.14 25.53
C THR A 4 -13.69 0.31 25.30
N VAL A 5 -13.52 1.51 24.75
CA VAL A 5 -12.21 2.10 24.49
C VAL A 5 -12.02 3.27 25.44
N SER A 6 -10.93 3.27 26.20
CA SER A 6 -10.52 4.37 27.05
C SER A 6 -9.28 5.03 26.47
N ALA A 7 -9.33 6.34 26.21
CA ALA A 7 -8.17 7.09 25.78
C ALA A 7 -7.17 7.24 26.94
N PRO A 8 -5.84 7.07 26.72
CA PRO A 8 -4.83 7.38 27.72
C PRO A 8 -4.75 8.88 27.99
N ALA A 9 -4.21 9.25 29.14
CA ALA A 9 -4.03 10.65 29.50
C ALA A 9 -3.01 11.36 28.59
N SER A 10 -1.99 10.63 28.11
CA SER A 10 -0.99 11.10 27.15
C SER A 10 -0.58 9.97 26.23
N LEU A 11 -0.10 10.33 25.03
CA LEU A 11 0.41 9.35 24.05
C LEU A 11 1.93 9.20 24.22
N HIS A 12 2.32 8.09 24.89
CA HIS A 12 3.72 7.67 24.97
C HIS A 12 3.78 6.17 24.66
N ALA A 13 4.33 5.81 23.50
CA ALA A 13 4.41 4.41 23.10
C ALA A 13 5.52 4.16 22.08
N ALA A 14 6.13 2.97 22.14
CA ALA A 14 6.89 2.39 21.05
C ALA A 14 6.05 1.30 20.41
N ILE A 15 5.77 1.45 19.11
CA ILE A 15 4.83 0.59 18.37
C ILE A 15 5.59 -0.21 17.34
N GLN A 16 5.49 -1.54 17.43
CA GLN A 16 5.87 -2.42 16.33
C GLN A 16 4.74 -2.44 15.33
N LEU A 17 4.96 -1.79 14.19
CA LEU A 17 3.99 -1.80 13.09
C LEU A 17 3.97 -3.15 12.38
N PRO A 18 2.82 -3.51 11.75
CA PRO A 18 2.80 -4.64 10.82
C PRO A 18 3.74 -4.37 9.64
N ALA A 19 4.25 -5.43 9.04
CA ALA A 19 5.07 -5.32 7.84
C ALA A 19 4.24 -4.90 6.62
N SER A 20 4.89 -4.25 5.64
CA SER A 20 4.24 -3.78 4.43
C SER A 20 3.66 -4.92 3.59
N LYS A 21 2.34 -4.91 3.41
CA LYS A 21 1.64 -5.83 2.52
C LYS A 21 2.13 -5.69 1.08
N SER A 22 2.29 -4.47 0.61
CA SER A 22 2.68 -4.17 -0.77
C SER A 22 4.06 -4.71 -1.12
N ILE A 23 5.00 -4.65 -0.18
CA ILE A 23 6.35 -5.21 -0.33
C ILE A 23 6.30 -6.72 -0.16
N SER A 24 5.65 -7.24 0.87
CA SER A 24 5.56 -8.69 1.16
C SER A 24 5.07 -9.47 -0.06
N ASN A 25 3.98 -9.03 -0.66
CA ASN A 25 3.39 -9.73 -1.80
C ASN A 25 4.30 -9.72 -3.04
N ARG A 26 5.04 -8.65 -3.28
CA ARG A 26 6.03 -8.59 -4.36
C ARG A 26 7.23 -9.46 -4.06
N ALA A 27 7.81 -9.35 -2.88
CA ALA A 27 8.96 -10.14 -2.46
C ALA A 27 8.68 -11.66 -2.54
N LEU A 28 7.46 -12.10 -2.20
CA LEU A 28 7.04 -13.49 -2.35
C LEU A 28 7.01 -13.95 -3.82
N ILE A 29 6.50 -13.12 -4.75
CA ILE A 29 6.51 -13.44 -6.18
C ILE A 29 7.95 -13.50 -6.71
N LEU A 30 8.78 -12.51 -6.38
CA LEU A 30 10.18 -12.46 -6.82
C LEU A 30 10.97 -13.65 -6.28
N HIS A 31 10.81 -13.98 -4.99
CA HIS A 31 11.40 -15.16 -4.38
C HIS A 31 10.98 -16.46 -5.10
N SER A 32 9.68 -16.61 -5.43
CA SER A 32 9.18 -17.79 -6.12
C SER A 32 9.70 -17.89 -7.57
N LEU A 33 9.84 -16.75 -8.27
CA LEU A 33 10.42 -16.70 -9.61
C LEU A 33 11.95 -16.91 -9.61
N ALA A 34 12.62 -16.59 -8.49
CA ALA A 34 14.04 -16.90 -8.25
C ALA A 34 14.27 -18.38 -7.95
N HIS A 35 13.22 -19.19 -7.76
CA HIS A 35 13.30 -20.54 -7.20
C HIS A 35 14.10 -20.56 -5.87
N GLY A 36 13.90 -19.51 -5.06
CA GLY A 36 14.69 -19.22 -3.88
C GLY A 36 14.44 -20.21 -2.74
N ASN A 37 15.45 -20.39 -1.90
CA ASN A 37 15.38 -21.16 -0.66
C ASN A 37 15.33 -20.26 0.59
N ILE A 38 15.61 -18.97 0.42
CA ILE A 38 15.69 -17.99 1.51
C ILE A 38 14.41 -17.15 1.50
N LEU A 39 13.41 -17.56 2.28
CA LEU A 39 12.17 -16.79 2.41
C LEU A 39 12.43 -15.35 2.91
N PRO A 40 11.75 -14.36 2.35
CA PRO A 40 11.79 -12.99 2.86
C PRO A 40 11.36 -12.95 4.33
N ARG A 41 12.09 -12.17 5.15
CA ARG A 41 11.81 -12.00 6.57
C ARG A 41 10.78 -10.91 6.81
N ASN A 42 10.13 -10.94 7.96
CA ASN A 42 9.13 -9.95 8.37
C ASN A 42 8.01 -9.78 7.33
N LEU A 43 7.45 -10.89 6.83
CA LEU A 43 6.30 -10.85 5.95
C LEU A 43 5.06 -10.33 6.70
N SER A 44 4.20 -9.62 6.00
CA SER A 44 2.90 -9.17 6.53
C SER A 44 2.03 -10.36 6.91
N ASP A 45 1.28 -10.25 7.99
CA ASP A 45 0.31 -11.22 8.48
C ASP A 45 -1.12 -10.96 7.97
N CYS A 46 -1.28 -10.02 7.02
CA CYS A 46 -2.59 -9.73 6.43
C CYS A 46 -3.06 -10.84 5.49
N ASP A 47 -4.38 -10.93 5.29
CA ASP A 47 -5.04 -11.95 4.46
C ASP A 47 -4.42 -12.06 3.06
N ASP A 48 -4.12 -10.94 2.39
CA ASP A 48 -3.50 -10.94 1.06
C ASP A 48 -2.16 -11.69 1.04
N THR A 49 -1.31 -11.49 2.03
CA THR A 49 0.00 -12.14 2.11
C THR A 49 -0.14 -13.61 2.52
N ILE A 50 -1.04 -13.91 3.46
CA ILE A 50 -1.30 -15.30 3.90
C ILE A 50 -1.79 -16.16 2.73
N VAL A 51 -2.77 -15.69 1.96
CA VAL A 51 -3.30 -16.47 0.83
C VAL A 51 -2.28 -16.59 -0.30
N MET A 52 -1.45 -15.56 -0.51
CA MET A 52 -0.35 -15.62 -1.49
C MET A 52 0.70 -16.65 -1.09
N THR A 53 1.13 -16.67 0.16
CA THR A 53 2.09 -17.64 0.69
C THR A 53 1.56 -19.06 0.50
N ARG A 54 0.29 -19.33 0.84
CA ARG A 54 -0.34 -20.65 0.64
C ARG A 54 -0.44 -21.05 -0.83
N ALA A 55 -0.69 -20.08 -1.72
CA ALA A 55 -0.81 -20.35 -3.15
C ALA A 55 0.55 -20.69 -3.79
N LEU A 56 1.64 -20.11 -3.26
CA LEU A 56 3.00 -20.36 -3.74
C LEU A 56 3.61 -21.61 -3.11
N ASP A 57 3.15 -22.01 -1.92
CA ASP A 57 3.55 -23.24 -1.25
C ASP A 57 2.79 -24.45 -1.85
N GLY A 58 3.51 -25.51 -2.23
CA GLY A 58 2.95 -26.76 -2.72
C GLY A 58 2.20 -26.66 -4.05
N ASN A 59 2.08 -25.51 -4.65
CA ASN A 59 1.56 -25.30 -6.00
C ASN A 59 0.18 -25.95 -6.28
N PRO A 60 -0.87 -25.64 -5.48
CA PRO A 60 -2.15 -26.31 -5.52
C PRO A 60 -2.89 -26.11 -6.85
N GLY A 61 -3.61 -27.14 -7.32
CA GLY A 61 -4.41 -27.07 -8.57
C GLY A 61 -5.61 -26.13 -8.51
N HIS A 62 -6.11 -25.83 -7.29
CA HIS A 62 -7.19 -24.88 -7.03
C HIS A 62 -6.77 -23.90 -5.95
N ILE A 63 -6.83 -22.60 -6.27
CA ILE A 63 -6.34 -21.50 -5.44
C ILE A 63 -7.50 -20.56 -5.14
N ASP A 64 -7.94 -20.51 -3.88
CA ASP A 64 -8.91 -19.54 -3.40
C ASP A 64 -8.14 -18.40 -2.68
N ILE A 65 -8.17 -17.21 -3.29
CA ILE A 65 -7.49 -16.03 -2.75
C ILE A 65 -8.41 -15.16 -1.89
N LEU A 66 -9.59 -15.63 -1.56
CA LEU A 66 -10.59 -14.88 -0.79
C LEU A 66 -10.91 -13.50 -1.45
N ALA A 67 -10.72 -12.41 -0.71
CA ALA A 67 -10.90 -11.03 -1.20
C ALA A 67 -9.60 -10.34 -1.62
N ALA A 68 -8.46 -11.08 -1.65
CA ALA A 68 -7.12 -10.57 -1.83
C ALA A 68 -6.86 -10.11 -3.28
N GLY A 69 -7.05 -8.82 -3.52
CA GLY A 69 -6.93 -8.23 -4.86
C GLY A 69 -5.53 -8.31 -5.45
N THR A 70 -4.52 -8.07 -4.64
CA THR A 70 -3.11 -8.15 -5.04
C THR A 70 -2.74 -9.59 -5.41
N ALA A 71 -3.16 -10.56 -4.59
CA ALA A 71 -2.91 -11.98 -4.84
C ALA A 71 -3.54 -12.42 -6.18
N MET A 72 -4.79 -12.03 -6.48
CA MET A 72 -5.43 -12.34 -7.76
C MET A 72 -4.57 -11.87 -8.94
N ARG A 73 -4.07 -10.63 -8.92
CA ARG A 73 -3.33 -10.06 -10.06
C ARG A 73 -1.93 -10.65 -10.20
N PHE A 74 -1.21 -10.74 -9.10
CA PHE A 74 0.17 -11.22 -9.12
C PHE A 74 0.26 -12.71 -9.43
N LEU A 75 -0.61 -13.51 -8.83
CA LEU A 75 -0.67 -14.94 -9.11
C LEU A 75 -1.15 -15.23 -10.54
N THR A 76 -2.05 -14.43 -11.12
CA THR A 76 -2.46 -14.60 -12.52
C THR A 76 -1.26 -14.50 -13.46
N ALA A 77 -0.39 -13.50 -13.27
CA ALA A 77 0.83 -13.37 -14.07
C ALA A 77 1.85 -14.48 -13.74
N TYR A 78 2.11 -14.75 -12.46
CA TYR A 78 3.04 -15.80 -12.01
C TYR A 78 2.66 -17.18 -12.56
N LEU A 79 1.39 -17.58 -12.46
CA LEU A 79 0.89 -18.88 -12.93
C LEU A 79 0.95 -18.99 -14.45
N SER A 80 0.94 -17.89 -15.19
CA SER A 80 1.06 -17.91 -16.65
C SER A 80 2.43 -18.35 -17.15
N VAL A 81 3.48 -18.14 -16.33
CA VAL A 81 4.87 -18.53 -16.63
C VAL A 81 5.33 -19.77 -15.83
N THR A 82 4.49 -20.29 -14.94
CA THR A 82 4.84 -21.43 -14.07
C THR A 82 4.17 -22.72 -14.57
N PRO A 83 4.90 -23.80 -14.89
CA PRO A 83 4.34 -25.03 -15.45
C PRO A 83 3.16 -25.61 -14.66
N GLY A 84 2.17 -26.12 -15.37
CA GLY A 84 0.96 -26.76 -14.82
C GLY A 84 -0.32 -25.96 -15.09
N THR A 85 -1.49 -26.59 -14.85
CA THR A 85 -2.80 -25.97 -15.02
C THR A 85 -3.46 -25.78 -13.66
N ARG A 86 -3.95 -24.57 -13.39
CA ARG A 86 -4.56 -24.19 -12.09
C ARG A 86 -5.81 -23.36 -12.30
N ILE A 87 -6.73 -23.47 -11.33
CA ILE A 87 -7.89 -22.59 -11.23
C ILE A 87 -7.64 -21.62 -10.08
N ILE A 88 -7.72 -20.32 -10.37
CA ILE A 88 -7.67 -19.25 -9.34
C ILE A 88 -9.04 -18.61 -9.21
N THR A 89 -9.53 -18.50 -7.99
CA THR A 89 -10.86 -17.95 -7.63
C THR A 89 -10.77 -17.10 -6.37
N GLY A 90 -11.91 -16.64 -5.87
CA GLY A 90 -12.05 -15.91 -4.62
C GLY A 90 -13.51 -15.74 -4.24
N THR A 91 -13.78 -14.91 -3.24
CA THR A 91 -15.14 -14.59 -2.78
C THR A 91 -16.03 -14.09 -3.92
N GLN A 92 -17.36 -14.12 -3.72
CA GLN A 92 -18.31 -13.56 -4.69
C GLN A 92 -17.97 -12.12 -5.08
N ARG A 93 -17.53 -11.30 -4.14
CA ARG A 93 -17.09 -9.91 -4.43
C ARG A 93 -15.84 -9.91 -5.31
N MET A 94 -14.87 -10.81 -5.11
CA MET A 94 -13.68 -10.92 -5.96
C MET A 94 -14.06 -11.32 -7.38
N GLN A 95 -15.01 -12.22 -7.54
CA GLN A 95 -15.52 -12.64 -8.86
C GLN A 95 -16.27 -11.54 -9.62
N GLN A 96 -16.54 -10.40 -8.97
CA GLN A 96 -17.12 -9.19 -9.59
C GLN A 96 -16.07 -8.10 -9.87
N ARG A 97 -14.81 -8.32 -9.51
CA ARG A 97 -13.71 -7.38 -9.76
C ARG A 97 -13.08 -7.66 -11.12
N PRO A 98 -13.03 -6.66 -12.02
CA PRO A 98 -12.54 -6.88 -13.38
C PRO A 98 -11.05 -7.24 -13.38
N ILE A 99 -10.65 -8.14 -14.30
CA ILE A 99 -9.28 -8.57 -14.53
C ILE A 99 -8.94 -8.65 -16.03
N ARG A 100 -9.90 -8.31 -16.90
CA ARG A 100 -9.77 -8.42 -18.36
C ARG A 100 -8.48 -7.80 -18.87
N ILE A 101 -8.14 -6.59 -18.46
CA ILE A 101 -6.96 -5.85 -18.95
C ILE A 101 -5.68 -6.65 -18.74
N LEU A 102 -5.51 -7.27 -17.56
CA LEU A 102 -4.33 -8.10 -17.29
C LEU A 102 -4.36 -9.40 -18.11
N VAL A 103 -5.52 -10.04 -18.22
CA VAL A 103 -5.68 -11.28 -18.98
C VAL A 103 -5.39 -11.05 -20.46
N ASP A 104 -5.91 -9.97 -21.04
CA ASP A 104 -5.69 -9.64 -22.45
C ASP A 104 -4.21 -9.35 -22.72
N ALA A 105 -3.54 -8.56 -21.85
CA ALA A 105 -2.11 -8.31 -21.95
C ALA A 105 -1.26 -9.61 -21.84
N LEU A 106 -1.60 -10.51 -20.90
CA LEU A 106 -0.92 -11.77 -20.78
C LEU A 106 -1.16 -12.68 -22.00
N ARG A 107 -2.37 -12.70 -22.56
CA ARG A 107 -2.68 -13.44 -23.79
C ARG A 107 -1.91 -12.90 -25.00
N GLU A 108 -1.74 -11.57 -25.10
CA GLU A 108 -0.91 -10.94 -26.12
C GLU A 108 0.56 -11.40 -26.03
N LEU A 109 1.07 -11.60 -24.79
CA LEU A 109 2.39 -12.21 -24.57
C LEU A 109 2.44 -13.72 -24.85
N GLY A 110 1.29 -14.38 -25.06
CA GLY A 110 1.20 -15.81 -25.38
C GLY A 110 0.64 -16.71 -24.25
N ALA A 111 0.10 -16.11 -23.16
CA ALA A 111 -0.45 -16.88 -22.05
C ALA A 111 -1.74 -17.62 -22.42
N ARG A 112 -1.94 -18.81 -21.80
CA ARG A 112 -3.14 -19.63 -21.93
C ARG A 112 -4.02 -19.45 -20.70
N ILE A 113 -4.99 -18.53 -20.80
CA ILE A 113 -5.92 -18.20 -19.73
C ILE A 113 -7.35 -18.30 -20.25
N GLU A 114 -8.21 -19.00 -19.52
CA GLU A 114 -9.63 -19.16 -19.80
C GLU A 114 -10.45 -18.58 -18.65
N TYR A 115 -11.54 -17.90 -18.95
CA TYR A 115 -12.55 -17.53 -17.96
C TYR A 115 -13.44 -18.75 -17.68
N VAL A 116 -13.54 -19.16 -16.41
CA VAL A 116 -14.37 -20.32 -16.01
C VAL A 116 -15.84 -19.89 -15.84
N GLY A 117 -16.08 -18.63 -15.55
CA GLY A 117 -17.39 -18.02 -15.40
C GLY A 117 -17.61 -16.88 -16.41
N ASN A 118 -17.93 -15.71 -15.89
CA ASN A 118 -18.17 -14.52 -16.72
C ASN A 118 -16.88 -13.99 -17.33
N GLU A 119 -16.92 -13.66 -18.61
CA GLU A 119 -15.77 -13.11 -19.30
C GLU A 119 -15.34 -11.75 -18.73
N GLY A 120 -14.03 -11.60 -18.51
CA GLY A 120 -13.44 -10.43 -17.90
C GLY A 120 -13.32 -10.51 -16.37
N PHE A 121 -13.80 -11.59 -15.74
CA PHE A 121 -13.88 -11.77 -14.30
C PHE A 121 -13.35 -13.13 -13.85
N PRO A 122 -12.81 -13.25 -12.62
CA PRO A 122 -12.54 -14.58 -12.04
C PRO A 122 -13.83 -15.39 -11.89
N PRO A 123 -13.75 -16.76 -11.82
CA PRO A 123 -12.53 -17.58 -11.76
C PRO A 123 -11.81 -17.72 -13.11
N LEU A 124 -10.48 -17.94 -13.03
CA LEU A 124 -9.64 -18.16 -14.22
C LEU A 124 -9.04 -19.54 -14.18
N ARG A 125 -8.98 -20.23 -15.35
CA ARG A 125 -8.13 -21.40 -15.56
C ARG A 125 -6.89 -20.91 -16.28
N ILE A 126 -5.71 -21.17 -15.70
CA ILE A 126 -4.43 -20.70 -16.20
C ILE A 126 -3.55 -21.94 -16.46
N THR A 127 -3.06 -22.07 -17.68
CA THR A 127 -2.07 -23.08 -18.04
C THR A 127 -0.74 -22.39 -18.28
N GLY A 128 0.23 -22.63 -17.38
CA GLY A 128 1.55 -22.06 -17.48
C GLY A 128 2.30 -22.55 -18.73
N THR A 129 2.90 -21.61 -19.43
CA THR A 129 3.63 -21.87 -20.68
C THR A 129 4.77 -20.85 -20.82
N GLU A 130 5.70 -21.12 -21.72
CA GLU A 130 6.69 -20.12 -22.11
C GLU A 130 6.00 -19.02 -22.92
N LEU A 131 6.10 -17.77 -22.47
CA LEU A 131 5.55 -16.61 -23.15
C LEU A 131 6.59 -16.06 -24.14
N THR A 132 6.24 -16.02 -25.41
CA THR A 132 7.15 -15.62 -26.49
C THR A 132 7.06 -14.13 -26.87
N GLY A 133 6.01 -13.44 -26.42
CA GLY A 133 5.85 -11.99 -26.57
C GLY A 133 6.83 -11.23 -25.67
N SER A 134 7.21 -10.02 -26.08
CA SER A 134 8.17 -9.21 -25.35
C SER A 134 7.81 -7.71 -25.33
N GLU A 135 6.73 -7.32 -25.97
CA GLU A 135 6.30 -5.92 -26.05
C GLU A 135 4.78 -5.83 -25.94
N ILE A 136 4.30 -4.94 -25.10
CA ILE A 136 2.88 -4.68 -24.89
C ILE A 136 2.62 -3.21 -24.55
N SER A 137 1.39 -2.76 -24.78
CA SER A 137 0.92 -1.43 -24.39
C SER A 137 -0.28 -1.53 -23.45
N LEU A 138 -0.26 -0.70 -22.40
CA LEU A 138 -1.37 -0.58 -21.45
C LEU A 138 -1.70 0.90 -21.23
N ALA A 139 -2.96 1.21 -20.93
CA ALA A 139 -3.30 2.54 -20.45
C ALA A 139 -2.66 2.79 -19.07
N GLY A 140 -1.99 3.94 -18.89
CA GLY A 140 -1.31 4.29 -17.64
C GLY A 140 -2.26 4.54 -16.46
N ASN A 141 -3.54 4.78 -16.72
CA ASN A 141 -4.58 4.99 -15.73
C ASN A 141 -5.25 3.71 -15.21
N VAL A 142 -4.75 2.53 -15.58
CA VAL A 142 -5.19 1.26 -15.00
C VAL A 142 -4.56 1.04 -13.63
N SER A 143 -5.05 0.01 -12.92
CA SER A 143 -4.46 -0.38 -11.64
C SER A 143 -2.97 -0.70 -11.78
N SER A 144 -2.13 -0.04 -10.96
CA SER A 144 -0.69 -0.34 -10.87
C SER A 144 -0.38 -1.81 -10.55
N GLN A 145 -1.34 -2.55 -10.02
CA GLN A 145 -1.20 -4.00 -9.80
C GLN A 145 -1.09 -4.78 -11.11
N TYR A 146 -1.75 -4.34 -12.22
CA TYR A 146 -1.60 -4.98 -13.52
C TYR A 146 -0.19 -4.75 -14.08
N ILE A 147 0.25 -3.50 -14.01
CA ILE A 147 1.60 -3.10 -14.44
C ILE A 147 2.65 -3.87 -13.65
N SER A 148 2.56 -3.86 -12.31
CA SER A 148 3.48 -4.60 -11.43
C SER A 148 3.51 -6.10 -11.72
N ALA A 149 2.36 -6.72 -11.96
CA ALA A 149 2.26 -8.15 -12.26
C ALA A 149 3.02 -8.52 -13.54
N LEU A 150 2.88 -7.71 -14.60
CA LEU A 150 3.56 -7.91 -15.87
C LEU A 150 5.07 -7.66 -15.75
N LEU A 151 5.47 -6.58 -15.04
CA LEU A 151 6.90 -6.27 -14.83
C LEU A 151 7.62 -7.41 -14.11
N MET A 152 7.03 -7.94 -13.02
CA MET A 152 7.68 -9.00 -12.23
C MET A 152 7.95 -10.28 -13.02
N ILE A 153 7.10 -10.65 -13.98
CA ILE A 153 7.37 -11.81 -14.84
C ILE A 153 8.30 -11.46 -16.02
N GLY A 154 8.52 -10.18 -16.31
CA GLY A 154 9.27 -9.72 -17.48
C GLY A 154 10.67 -10.31 -17.59
N THR A 155 11.40 -10.48 -16.46
CA THR A 155 12.77 -10.99 -16.48
C THR A 155 12.85 -12.51 -16.75
N VAL A 156 11.76 -13.27 -16.54
CA VAL A 156 11.70 -14.71 -16.88
C VAL A 156 11.21 -14.96 -18.30
N LEU A 157 10.79 -13.93 -19.04
CA LEU A 157 10.48 -14.05 -20.46
C LEU A 157 11.78 -14.15 -21.29
N PRO A 158 11.84 -15.00 -22.33
CA PRO A 158 13.06 -15.25 -23.11
C PRO A 158 13.70 -13.99 -23.73
N LYS A 159 12.86 -12.98 -24.04
CA LYS A 159 13.29 -11.71 -24.64
C LYS A 159 13.16 -10.51 -23.69
N GLY A 160 12.82 -10.78 -22.42
CA GLY A 160 12.44 -9.70 -21.50
C GLY A 160 11.10 -9.07 -21.84
N LEU A 161 10.84 -7.88 -21.32
CA LEU A 161 9.58 -7.16 -21.53
C LEU A 161 9.85 -5.67 -21.82
N ARG A 162 9.19 -5.14 -22.84
CA ARG A 162 9.03 -3.70 -23.07
C ARG A 162 7.57 -3.33 -22.87
N LEU A 163 7.30 -2.49 -21.88
CA LEU A 163 5.95 -2.08 -21.50
C LEU A 163 5.75 -0.59 -21.78
N HIS A 164 4.85 -0.27 -22.70
CA HIS A 164 4.43 1.09 -23.01
C HIS A 164 3.17 1.44 -22.21
N LEU A 165 3.18 2.60 -21.54
CA LEU A 165 2.05 3.13 -20.79
C LEU A 165 1.49 4.33 -21.52
N THR A 166 0.23 4.26 -21.96
CA THR A 166 -0.42 5.33 -22.72
C THR A 166 -1.29 6.23 -21.83
N GLY A 167 -1.30 7.53 -22.11
CA GLY A 167 -2.06 8.52 -21.32
C GLY A 167 -1.45 8.78 -19.94
N ASP A 168 -2.29 9.24 -19.02
CA ASP A 168 -1.86 9.58 -17.66
C ASP A 168 -1.48 8.34 -16.85
N ILE A 169 -0.29 8.35 -16.24
CA ILE A 169 0.18 7.25 -15.38
C ILE A 169 -0.16 7.59 -13.92
N ILE A 170 -1.11 6.85 -13.37
CA ILE A 170 -1.51 6.98 -11.96
C ILE A 170 -0.76 5.99 -11.08
N SER A 171 -0.59 6.34 -9.79
CA SER A 171 0.06 5.45 -8.81
C SER A 171 1.49 5.03 -9.21
N ARG A 172 2.25 5.93 -9.83
CA ARG A 172 3.65 5.73 -10.22
C ARG A 172 4.55 5.22 -9.08
N PRO A 173 4.40 5.64 -7.80
CA PRO A 173 5.20 5.11 -6.70
C PRO A 173 5.09 3.59 -6.52
N TYR A 174 3.92 2.98 -6.80
CA TYR A 174 3.79 1.51 -6.72
C TYR A 174 4.51 0.78 -7.87
N ILE A 175 4.64 1.44 -9.03
CA ILE A 175 5.46 0.92 -10.13
C ILE A 175 6.93 1.00 -9.73
N ASN A 176 7.38 2.14 -9.21
CA ASN A 176 8.75 2.37 -8.76
C ASN A 176 9.14 1.41 -7.62
N LEU A 177 8.24 1.18 -6.66
CA LEU A 177 8.42 0.16 -5.63
C LEU A 177 8.68 -1.22 -6.25
N THR A 178 7.92 -1.59 -7.29
CA THR A 178 8.11 -2.87 -7.98
C THR A 178 9.47 -2.94 -8.66
N LEU A 179 9.83 -1.91 -9.41
CA LEU A 179 11.13 -1.85 -10.11
C LEU A 179 12.31 -1.90 -9.13
N GLN A 180 12.20 -1.19 -8.00
CA GLN A 180 13.25 -1.21 -6.98
C GLN A 180 13.43 -2.62 -6.40
N LEU A 181 12.33 -3.28 -6.00
CA LEU A 181 12.39 -4.66 -5.50
C LEU A 181 12.94 -5.63 -6.56
N MET A 182 12.55 -5.50 -7.83
CA MET A 182 13.10 -6.32 -8.90
C MET A 182 14.62 -6.15 -9.01
N ARG A 183 15.14 -4.93 -8.88
CA ARG A 183 16.59 -4.65 -8.87
C ARG A 183 17.29 -5.27 -7.65
N ASP A 184 16.68 -5.20 -6.48
CA ASP A 184 17.24 -5.80 -5.25
C ASP A 184 17.31 -7.33 -5.36
N PHE A 185 16.40 -7.94 -6.13
CA PHE A 185 16.45 -9.37 -6.49
C PHE A 185 17.25 -9.64 -7.77
N GLY A 186 18.10 -8.71 -8.22
CA GLY A 186 19.08 -8.90 -9.29
C GLY A 186 18.58 -8.65 -10.72
N ALA A 187 17.32 -8.27 -10.92
CA ALA A 187 16.81 -7.98 -12.26
C ALA A 187 17.25 -6.60 -12.76
N GLN A 188 17.39 -6.48 -14.08
CA GLN A 188 17.58 -5.20 -14.75
C GLN A 188 16.23 -4.70 -15.27
N ALA A 189 15.64 -3.75 -14.56
CA ALA A 189 14.32 -3.20 -14.87
C ALA A 189 14.31 -1.70 -14.57
N ASP A 190 13.97 -0.88 -15.58
CA ASP A 190 13.97 0.57 -15.40
C ASP A 190 13.07 1.29 -16.43
N TRP A 191 12.75 2.54 -16.12
CA TRP A 191 12.15 3.47 -17.07
C TRP A 191 13.20 3.85 -18.13
N VAL A 192 12.83 3.71 -19.41
CA VAL A 192 13.64 4.18 -20.54
C VAL A 192 13.11 5.48 -21.12
N SER A 193 11.87 5.82 -20.83
CA SER A 193 11.24 7.13 -21.06
C SER A 193 10.16 7.36 -19.99
N GLU A 194 9.47 8.50 -20.04
CA GLU A 194 8.39 8.81 -19.08
C GLU A 194 7.22 7.82 -19.12
N ASP A 195 7.05 7.12 -20.23
CA ASP A 195 5.93 6.25 -20.56
C ASP A 195 6.34 4.82 -20.93
N CYS A 196 7.63 4.48 -20.89
CA CYS A 196 8.13 3.16 -21.28
C CYS A 196 9.05 2.56 -20.24
N ILE A 197 8.81 1.31 -19.87
CA ILE A 197 9.63 0.51 -18.96
C ILE A 197 10.20 -0.68 -19.73
N THR A 198 11.47 -0.99 -19.51
CA THR A 198 12.10 -2.21 -20.02
C THR A 198 12.55 -3.10 -18.87
N VAL A 199 12.38 -4.41 -19.07
CA VAL A 199 12.88 -5.46 -18.20
C VAL A 199 13.74 -6.40 -19.03
N SER A 200 15.01 -6.52 -18.68
CA SER A 200 15.92 -7.44 -19.37
C SER A 200 15.64 -8.89 -18.97
N PRO A 201 15.81 -9.87 -19.87
CA PRO A 201 15.78 -11.28 -19.51
C PRO A 201 16.95 -11.63 -18.59
N GLY A 202 16.82 -12.66 -17.76
CA GLY A 202 17.93 -13.13 -16.89
C GLY A 202 17.47 -13.79 -15.59
N GLY A 203 16.18 -13.66 -15.25
CA GLY A 203 15.63 -14.19 -14.01
C GLY A 203 15.97 -13.38 -12.77
N TYR A 204 15.74 -13.95 -11.61
CA TYR A 204 15.99 -13.36 -10.31
C TYR A 204 17.05 -14.13 -9.53
N THR A 205 17.68 -13.47 -8.56
CA THR A 205 18.63 -14.08 -7.63
C THR A 205 17.94 -14.33 -6.29
N ASP A 206 18.22 -15.48 -5.68
CA ASP A 206 17.79 -15.80 -4.32
C ASP A 206 18.52 -14.89 -3.31
N THR A 207 17.88 -13.79 -2.96
CA THR A 207 18.49 -12.71 -2.15
C THR A 207 17.83 -12.65 -0.78
N PRO A 208 18.60 -12.65 0.34
CA PRO A 208 18.06 -12.37 1.65
C PRO A 208 17.40 -10.99 1.68
N PHE A 209 16.12 -10.95 2.00
CA PHE A 209 15.34 -9.72 2.02
C PHE A 209 14.54 -9.60 3.32
N THR A 210 14.45 -8.40 3.88
CA THR A 210 13.63 -8.10 5.05
C THR A 210 12.65 -6.99 4.71
N VAL A 211 11.36 -7.28 4.90
CA VAL A 211 10.27 -6.35 4.61
C VAL A 211 10.24 -5.24 5.67
N GLU A 212 10.18 -3.98 5.26
CA GLU A 212 9.98 -2.84 6.15
C GLU A 212 8.55 -2.78 6.70
N SER A 213 8.34 -2.00 7.75
CA SER A 213 7.02 -1.73 8.32
C SER A 213 6.14 -0.92 7.36
N ASP A 214 4.81 -1.00 7.55
CA ASP A 214 3.82 -0.46 6.63
C ASP A 214 3.55 1.03 6.90
N TRP A 215 3.88 1.90 5.94
CA TRP A 215 3.62 3.33 6.01
C TRP A 215 2.13 3.67 5.95
N SER A 216 1.31 2.84 5.29
CA SER A 216 -0.15 3.04 5.34
C SER A 216 -0.68 2.81 6.76
N ALA A 217 -0.17 1.78 7.47
CA ALA A 217 -0.50 1.54 8.87
C ALA A 217 0.03 2.64 9.78
N ALA A 218 1.24 3.17 9.52
CA ALA A 218 1.81 4.29 10.25
C ALA A 218 0.90 5.52 10.24
N SER A 219 0.18 5.78 9.14
CA SER A 219 -0.66 6.96 8.97
C SER A 219 -1.72 7.13 10.07
N TYR A 220 -2.21 6.05 10.67
CA TYR A 220 -3.16 6.10 11.79
C TYR A 220 -2.51 6.61 13.08
N TRP A 221 -1.24 6.33 13.31
CA TRP A 221 -0.49 6.85 14.45
C TRP A 221 -0.14 8.32 14.26
N TYR A 222 0.19 8.72 13.03
CA TYR A 222 0.30 10.13 12.64
C TYR A 222 -1.01 10.88 12.89
N GLN A 223 -2.16 10.28 12.53
CA GLN A 223 -3.49 10.83 12.80
C GLN A 223 -3.72 11.03 14.29
N MET A 224 -3.44 10.02 15.13
CA MET A 224 -3.58 10.12 16.58
C MET A 224 -2.72 11.26 17.14
N MET A 225 -1.47 11.36 16.69
CA MET A 225 -0.57 12.44 17.09
C MET A 225 -1.09 13.82 16.64
N ALA A 226 -1.63 13.95 15.44
CA ALA A 226 -2.22 15.18 14.94
C ALA A 226 -3.41 15.64 15.80
N ILE A 227 -4.29 14.71 16.18
CA ILE A 227 -5.52 14.99 16.95
C ILE A 227 -5.23 15.29 18.41
N GLU A 228 -4.21 14.68 19.01
CA GLU A 228 -3.82 14.91 20.42
C GLU A 228 -3.55 16.39 20.70
N GLY A 229 -2.99 17.11 19.73
CA GLY A 229 -2.73 18.56 19.88
C GLY A 229 -3.99 19.41 20.10
N ILE A 230 -5.15 18.99 19.59
CA ILE A 230 -6.40 19.76 19.70
C ILE A 230 -6.93 19.78 21.13
N LYS A 231 -6.82 18.67 21.85
CA LYS A 231 -7.27 18.57 23.25
C LYS A 231 -6.49 19.55 24.13
N ASN A 232 -5.18 19.63 23.92
CA ASN A 232 -4.29 20.50 24.70
C ASN A 232 -4.52 22.00 24.42
N GLU A 233 -4.90 22.39 23.20
CA GLU A 233 -5.23 23.77 22.85
C GLU A 233 -6.59 24.21 23.42
N LYS A 234 -7.61 23.34 23.37
CA LYS A 234 -8.94 23.62 23.95
C LYS A 234 -8.91 23.72 25.48
N ILE A 235 -8.06 22.94 26.14
CA ILE A 235 -7.87 23.00 27.60
C ILE A 235 -7.16 24.30 28.00
N LYS A 236 -6.20 24.79 27.21
CA LYS A 236 -5.50 26.06 27.45
C LYS A 236 -6.33 27.31 27.10
N GLY A 237 -7.36 27.17 26.24
CA GLY A 237 -8.26 28.26 25.81
C GLY A 237 -9.54 28.43 26.65
N GLY A 238 -9.89 27.46 27.49
CA GLY A 238 -11.07 27.48 28.36
C GLY A 238 -10.77 28.15 29.69
N ASP A 239 -11.38 29.33 29.87
CA ASP A 239 -11.54 30.04 31.12
C ASP A 239 -10.30 30.70 31.77
N ARG A 240 -9.93 31.90 31.26
CA ARG A 240 -9.04 32.83 31.94
C ARG A 240 -9.76 33.79 32.92
N SER A 241 -10.93 33.43 33.40
CA SER A 241 -11.70 34.36 34.25
C SER A 241 -12.03 33.83 35.64
N SER A 242 -11.17 33.12 36.32
CA SER A 242 -11.18 33.04 37.80
C SER A 242 -10.18 31.96 38.30
N ALA A 243 -8.93 32.30 38.40
CA ALA A 243 -8.03 31.56 39.29
C ALA A 243 -7.11 32.56 39.97
N LYS A 244 -7.36 32.76 41.27
CA LYS A 244 -6.42 33.41 42.20
C LYS A 244 -5.12 32.63 42.19
N GLU A 245 -4.04 33.39 42.11
CA GLU A 245 -2.68 32.94 42.30
C GLU A 245 -2.55 32.11 43.61
N SER A 246 -2.26 30.85 43.50
CA SER A 246 -1.58 30.09 44.53
C SER A 246 -0.24 29.65 43.92
N GLU A 247 0.81 30.30 44.36
CA GLU A 247 2.20 29.90 44.14
C GLU A 247 2.42 28.57 44.83
N ASP A 248 2.33 27.49 44.09
CA ASP A 248 3.00 26.23 44.41
C ASP A 248 3.65 25.70 43.15
N SER A 249 4.93 26.00 43.00
CA SER A 249 5.77 25.66 41.86
C SER A 249 6.28 24.24 41.98
N THR A 250 5.43 23.27 41.75
CA THR A 250 5.88 21.98 41.22
C THR A 250 5.76 22.08 39.70
N LYS A 251 6.91 22.15 39.03
CA LYS A 251 7.04 22.00 37.59
C LYS A 251 6.46 20.66 37.21
N GLU A 252 5.19 20.57 36.87
CA GLU A 252 4.69 19.52 35.99
C GLU A 252 5.45 19.68 34.66
N GLU A 253 6.44 18.85 34.45
CA GLU A 253 6.99 18.65 33.13
C GLU A 253 5.80 18.26 32.25
N ALA A 254 5.39 19.16 31.38
CA ALA A 254 4.36 18.90 30.40
C ALA A 254 4.87 17.73 29.55
N HIS A 255 4.43 16.52 29.86
CA HIS A 255 4.74 15.33 29.11
C HIS A 255 4.23 15.55 27.67
N THR A 256 5.13 16.00 26.81
CA THR A 256 4.83 16.15 25.37
C THR A 256 4.59 14.76 24.80
N ALA A 257 3.43 14.57 24.16
CA ALA A 257 3.10 13.31 23.51
C ALA A 257 4.22 12.90 22.53
N GLU A 258 4.59 11.63 22.58
CA GLU A 258 5.66 11.04 21.79
C GLU A 258 5.31 9.60 21.40
N ILE A 259 5.40 9.27 20.11
CA ILE A 259 5.19 7.92 19.61
C ILE A 259 6.43 7.52 18.78
N GLU A 260 7.02 6.37 19.10
CA GLU A 260 8.05 5.74 18.27
C GLU A 260 7.40 4.64 17.42
N LEU A 261 7.53 4.71 16.09
CA LEU A 261 7.06 3.70 15.15
C LEU A 261 8.26 2.94 14.60
N LEU A 262 8.36 1.65 14.93
CA LEU A 262 9.52 0.82 14.62
C LEU A 262 9.47 0.29 13.18
N GLY A 263 10.64 0.14 12.56
CA GLY A 263 10.82 -0.47 11.25
C GLY A 263 10.43 0.42 10.06
N LEU A 264 10.33 1.73 10.25
CA LEU A 264 10.15 2.73 9.20
C LEU A 264 11.46 3.49 8.98
N PHE A 265 11.81 3.75 7.72
CA PHE A 265 13.09 4.36 7.38
C PHE A 265 12.91 5.56 6.44
N ALA A 266 13.89 6.48 6.45
CA ALA A 266 13.88 7.68 5.62
C ALA A 266 13.84 7.37 4.11
N HIS A 267 14.51 6.29 3.71
CA HIS A 267 14.49 5.78 2.34
C HIS A 267 13.59 4.55 2.28
N SER A 268 12.30 4.79 2.04
CA SER A 268 11.31 3.73 1.95
C SER A 268 10.99 3.39 0.50
N TYR A 269 10.71 2.11 0.24
CA TYR A 269 10.12 1.65 -1.02
C TYR A 269 8.70 2.16 -1.23
N GLN A 270 7.98 2.44 -0.13
CA GLN A 270 6.56 2.79 -0.17
C GLN A 270 6.36 4.28 -0.44
N GLY A 271 5.60 4.62 -1.49
CA GLY A 271 5.19 6.00 -1.77
C GLY A 271 4.45 6.66 -0.61
N ASP A 272 3.76 5.87 0.23
CA ASP A 272 3.02 6.32 1.40
C ASP A 272 3.90 6.98 2.47
N SER A 273 5.23 6.78 2.43
CA SER A 273 6.19 7.51 3.28
C SER A 273 6.10 9.04 3.12
N ARG A 274 5.66 9.52 1.94
CA ARG A 274 5.34 10.95 1.70
C ARG A 274 4.27 11.47 2.67
N GLY A 275 3.47 10.60 3.26
CA GLY A 275 2.51 10.96 4.30
C GLY A 275 3.13 11.72 5.47
N ALA A 276 4.38 11.41 5.85
CA ALA A 276 5.10 12.12 6.91
C ALA A 276 5.25 13.62 6.60
N GLU A 277 5.57 13.99 5.35
CA GLU A 277 5.66 15.37 4.90
C GLU A 277 4.30 16.09 4.99
N VAL A 278 3.24 15.43 4.52
CA VAL A 278 1.89 16.00 4.56
C VAL A 278 1.41 16.20 6.00
N PHE A 279 1.70 15.23 6.90
CA PHE A 279 1.38 15.34 8.32
C PHE A 279 2.17 16.45 9.04
N THR A 280 3.35 16.85 8.53
CA THR A 280 4.08 18.02 9.06
C THR A 280 3.22 19.29 8.94
N ARG A 281 2.45 19.44 7.88
CA ARG A 281 1.48 20.54 7.70
C ARG A 281 0.30 20.47 8.68
N LEU A 282 0.06 19.32 9.30
CA LEU A 282 -0.93 19.11 10.36
C LEU A 282 -0.31 19.15 11.76
N GLY A 283 0.96 19.61 11.87
CA GLY A 283 1.66 19.81 13.14
C GLY A 283 2.29 18.54 13.73
N VAL A 284 2.50 17.49 12.94
CA VAL A 284 3.22 16.28 13.38
C VAL A 284 4.65 16.33 12.84
N HIS A 285 5.61 16.34 13.74
CA HIS A 285 7.03 16.31 13.39
C HIS A 285 7.53 14.85 13.39
N THR A 286 8.30 14.52 12.37
CA THR A 286 8.94 13.21 12.19
C THR A 286 10.44 13.32 12.37
N GLU A 287 11.00 12.57 13.29
CA GLU A 287 12.44 12.38 13.46
C GLU A 287 12.79 10.94 13.08
N TYR A 288 13.71 10.78 12.13
CA TYR A 288 14.18 9.45 11.72
C TYR A 288 15.28 8.98 12.66
N THR A 289 15.16 7.74 13.12
CA THR A 289 16.11 7.07 14.02
C THR A 289 16.61 5.77 13.39
N ASP A 290 17.61 5.13 13.98
CA ASP A 290 18.12 3.82 13.53
C ASP A 290 17.06 2.71 13.64
N ARG A 291 16.02 2.89 14.46
CA ARG A 291 14.98 1.88 14.71
C ARG A 291 13.67 2.16 13.95
N GLY A 292 13.49 3.39 13.49
CA GLY A 292 12.23 3.79 12.86
C GLY A 292 12.03 5.30 12.84
N VAL A 293 10.83 5.76 13.19
CA VAL A 293 10.52 7.19 13.29
C VAL A 293 9.92 7.52 14.64
N LYS A 294 10.26 8.71 15.15
CA LYS A 294 9.74 9.29 16.36
C LYS A 294 8.81 10.44 15.99
N LEU A 295 7.58 10.38 16.46
CA LEU A 295 6.55 11.39 16.22
C LEU A 295 6.38 12.28 17.43
N THR A 296 6.37 13.59 17.20
CA THR A 296 6.08 14.60 18.21
C THR A 296 5.18 15.70 17.63
N ARG A 297 4.51 16.44 18.50
CA ARG A 297 3.80 17.65 18.08
C ARG A 297 4.76 18.83 17.99
N LYS A 298 4.77 19.52 16.83
CA LYS A 298 5.60 20.69 16.63
C LYS A 298 4.96 21.64 15.61
N GLY A 299 4.85 22.90 15.98
CA GLY A 299 4.29 23.95 15.13
C GLY A 299 2.75 24.00 15.14
N THR A 300 2.20 24.97 14.41
CA THR A 300 0.77 25.21 14.27
C THR A 300 0.26 24.49 13.02
N PRO A 301 -0.84 23.73 13.09
CA PRO A 301 -1.45 23.12 11.91
C PRO A 301 -1.84 24.16 10.87
N ALA A 302 -1.77 23.78 9.61
CA ALA A 302 -2.25 24.59 8.49
C ALA A 302 -3.76 24.88 8.64
N THR A 303 -4.18 26.06 8.25
CA THR A 303 -5.60 26.47 8.27
C THR A 303 -6.41 25.85 7.13
N ARG A 304 -5.74 25.25 6.14
CA ARG A 304 -6.32 24.52 5.01
C ARG A 304 -5.31 23.50 4.48
N LEU A 305 -5.80 22.31 4.06
CA LEU A 305 -4.98 21.27 3.46
C LEU A 305 -5.48 20.92 2.06
N ASP A 306 -4.80 21.39 1.03
CA ASP A 306 -5.05 20.97 -0.35
C ASP A 306 -3.90 20.08 -0.80
N GLU A 307 -4.22 18.88 -1.37
CA GLU A 307 -3.22 17.87 -1.72
C GLU A 307 -3.66 17.03 -2.92
N ASP A 308 -2.71 16.72 -3.81
CA ASP A 308 -2.90 15.69 -4.82
C ASP A 308 -2.46 14.33 -4.27
N MET A 309 -3.45 13.44 -4.14
CA MET A 309 -3.28 12.11 -3.56
C MET A 309 -2.95 11.05 -4.61
N VAL A 310 -2.66 11.44 -5.86
CA VAL A 310 -2.42 10.48 -6.96
C VAL A 310 -1.33 9.48 -6.64
N ASP A 311 -0.30 9.89 -5.90
CA ASP A 311 0.84 9.07 -5.49
C ASP A 311 0.67 8.36 -4.14
N ILE A 312 -0.25 8.84 -3.30
CA ILE A 312 -0.54 8.29 -1.97
C ILE A 312 -2.05 8.06 -1.74
N PRO A 313 -2.78 7.47 -2.70
CA PRO A 313 -4.24 7.38 -2.63
C PRO A 313 -4.72 6.53 -1.44
N ASP A 314 -3.91 5.61 -0.95
CA ASP A 314 -4.23 4.74 0.18
C ASP A 314 -4.20 5.47 1.54
N LEU A 315 -3.64 6.70 1.60
CA LEU A 315 -3.69 7.56 2.79
C LEU A 315 -4.89 8.52 2.81
N ALA A 316 -5.66 8.61 1.74
CA ALA A 316 -6.74 9.58 1.62
C ALA A 316 -7.77 9.48 2.76
N GLN A 317 -8.15 8.26 3.16
CA GLN A 317 -9.10 8.07 4.26
C GLN A 317 -8.55 8.60 5.59
N THR A 318 -7.27 8.42 5.86
CA THR A 318 -6.64 8.92 7.09
C THR A 318 -6.62 10.44 7.09
N PHE A 319 -6.22 11.08 5.99
CA PHE A 319 -6.20 12.55 5.90
C PHE A 319 -7.59 13.17 5.95
N VAL A 320 -8.59 12.57 5.29
CA VAL A 320 -9.98 13.05 5.34
C VAL A 320 -10.49 13.04 6.78
N VAL A 321 -10.31 11.93 7.50
CA VAL A 321 -10.75 11.83 8.90
C VAL A 321 -9.97 12.80 9.80
N THR A 322 -8.65 12.91 9.60
CA THR A 322 -7.81 13.86 10.37
C THR A 322 -8.30 15.29 10.19
N CYS A 323 -8.47 15.74 8.95
CA CYS A 323 -8.93 17.09 8.66
C CYS A 323 -10.34 17.37 9.24
N CYS A 324 -11.26 16.40 9.15
CA CYS A 324 -12.60 16.51 9.72
C CYS A 324 -12.56 16.65 11.25
N LEU A 325 -11.71 15.88 11.94
CA LEU A 325 -11.57 15.95 13.40
C LEU A 325 -10.83 17.20 13.88
N MET A 326 -9.93 17.73 13.04
CA MET A 326 -9.19 18.97 13.30
C MET A 326 -9.94 20.24 12.89
N ASP A 327 -11.13 20.11 12.28
CA ASP A 327 -11.90 21.21 11.68
C ASP A 327 -11.09 22.03 10.65
N ILE A 328 -10.26 21.33 9.87
CA ILE A 328 -9.42 21.92 8.81
C ILE A 328 -10.11 21.70 7.46
N PRO A 329 -10.49 22.77 6.73
CA PRO A 329 -10.95 22.67 5.36
C PRO A 329 -9.91 22.02 4.46
N PHE A 330 -10.34 21.14 3.55
CA PHE A 330 -9.43 20.43 2.65
C PHE A 330 -9.99 20.24 1.25
N ARG A 331 -9.10 20.04 0.29
CA ARG A 331 -9.42 19.58 -1.07
C ARG A 331 -8.41 18.54 -1.53
N PHE A 332 -8.87 17.31 -1.74
CA PHE A 332 -8.04 16.23 -2.23
C PHE A 332 -8.41 15.86 -3.66
N THR A 333 -7.40 15.74 -4.53
CA THR A 333 -7.49 15.28 -5.93
C THR A 333 -6.79 13.94 -6.09
N GLY A 334 -6.78 13.34 -7.29
CA GLY A 334 -6.07 12.09 -7.54
C GLY A 334 -6.74 10.83 -6.95
N LEU A 335 -8.05 10.87 -6.64
CA LEU A 335 -8.77 9.83 -5.89
C LEU A 335 -9.52 8.81 -6.77
N GLN A 336 -9.28 8.80 -8.08
CA GLN A 336 -10.07 8.00 -9.04
C GLN A 336 -10.05 6.51 -8.71
N SER A 337 -8.90 6.00 -8.25
CA SER A 337 -8.72 4.59 -7.92
C SER A 337 -9.53 4.12 -6.70
N LEU A 338 -9.98 5.03 -5.82
CA LEU A 338 -10.65 4.67 -4.56
C LEU A 338 -12.06 4.11 -4.76
N LYS A 339 -12.70 4.38 -5.90
CA LYS A 339 -14.05 3.89 -6.23
C LYS A 339 -14.09 2.39 -6.58
N ILE A 340 -12.96 1.84 -7.03
CA ILE A 340 -12.85 0.46 -7.55
C ILE A 340 -12.01 -0.46 -6.67
N LYS A 341 -11.71 -0.05 -5.44
CA LYS A 341 -11.03 -0.89 -4.44
C LYS A 341 -11.97 -1.99 -3.89
N GLU A 342 -11.66 -2.56 -2.73
CA GLU A 342 -12.50 -3.57 -2.05
C GLU A 342 -13.92 -3.07 -1.78
N THR A 343 -14.05 -1.74 -1.58
CA THR A 343 -15.30 -0.98 -1.46
C THR A 343 -15.14 0.33 -2.23
N ASP A 344 -16.23 1.04 -2.54
CA ASP A 344 -16.18 2.46 -2.92
C ASP A 344 -15.83 3.26 -1.65
N ARG A 345 -14.53 3.54 -1.47
CA ARG A 345 -14.02 4.21 -0.27
C ARG A 345 -14.55 5.63 -0.13
N ILE A 346 -14.82 6.33 -1.23
CA ILE A 346 -15.37 7.70 -1.21
C ILE A 346 -16.79 7.68 -0.63
N THR A 347 -17.65 6.80 -1.13
CA THR A 347 -19.01 6.64 -0.63
C THR A 347 -19.01 6.17 0.84
N ALA A 348 -18.11 5.26 1.21
CA ALA A 348 -17.95 4.81 2.59
C ALA A 348 -17.57 5.95 3.53
N LEU A 349 -16.55 6.76 3.18
CA LEU A 349 -16.14 7.93 3.97
C LEU A 349 -17.27 8.95 4.15
N ILE A 350 -18.00 9.28 3.08
CA ILE A 350 -19.14 10.20 3.15
C ILE A 350 -20.21 9.65 4.11
N THR A 351 -20.50 8.35 4.03
CA THR A 351 -21.53 7.71 4.86
C THR A 351 -21.14 7.71 6.34
N GLU A 352 -19.91 7.36 6.66
CA GLU A 352 -19.44 7.29 8.04
C GLU A 352 -19.27 8.67 8.68
N LEU A 353 -18.70 9.62 7.95
CA LEU A 353 -18.48 10.98 8.46
C LEU A 353 -19.79 11.76 8.69
N ARG A 354 -20.84 11.47 7.92
CA ARG A 354 -22.18 12.04 8.19
C ARG A 354 -22.71 11.72 9.58
N LYS A 355 -22.34 10.57 10.15
CA LYS A 355 -22.76 10.16 11.51
C LYS A 355 -22.11 11.00 12.61
N LEU A 356 -21.00 11.68 12.32
CA LEU A 356 -20.30 12.53 13.29
C LEU A 356 -20.84 13.97 13.33
N ARG A 357 -21.76 14.34 12.43
CA ARG A 357 -22.35 15.69 12.32
C ARG A 357 -23.76 15.79 12.91
N SER A 358 -24.23 14.75 13.64
CA SER A 358 -25.54 14.73 14.30
C SER A 358 -25.50 15.39 15.67
#